data_ad4e4d5293dd8f357de2e4c5a2b29bf2
#
_entry.id   ad4e4d5293dd8f357de2e4c5a2b29bf2
#
_cell.length_a   1.000
_cell.length_b   1.000
_cell.length_c   1.000
_cell.angle_alpha   90.00
_cell.angle_beta   90.00
_cell.angle_gamma   90.00
#
_symmetry.space_group_name_H-M   'P 1'
#
loop_
_entity.id
_entity.type
_entity.pdbx_description
1 polymer ?
#
loop_
_entity_poly.entity_id
_entity_poly.type
_entity_poly.pdbx_seq_one_letter_code
_entity_poly.pdbx_strand_id
1 'polypeptide(L)'
;MTYILDDLIHQSVECYVDDMVVKTKDRKDHQDDLRVVFERLRRHQLKMNPLKCAFAVQSGVFLGFVVRHRGIEIEPKKITAIRNMPPPQELKELKSLQGKLAYIRRFISNLSGRIQPFSKLMKKGAPFVWDKECQQGFDSIKRYLLNPPVLAAPVKGRPLILYIAAQQSSLGALFTQHNDV
;
A
#
# COMPACT_ATOMS: atom_id res chain seq x y z
N MET A 1 -14.15 8.87 -14.66
CA MET A 1 -13.30 10.00 -14.23
C MET A 1 -12.04 10.13 -15.07
N THR A 2 -11.31 9.06 -15.35
CA THR A 2 -10.06 9.03 -16.14
C THR A 2 -10.16 9.78 -17.47
N TYR A 3 -11.18 9.52 -18.29
CA TYR A 3 -11.37 10.18 -19.60
C TYR A 3 -11.51 11.71 -19.52
N ILE A 4 -12.09 12.23 -18.42
CA ILE A 4 -12.32 13.65 -18.23
C ILE A 4 -11.05 14.41 -17.84
N LEU A 5 -10.12 13.73 -17.18
CA LEU A 5 -8.88 14.29 -16.62
C LEU A 5 -7.62 13.73 -17.30
N ASP A 6 -7.76 13.10 -18.47
CA ASP A 6 -6.71 12.34 -19.15
C ASP A 6 -5.41 13.13 -19.33
N ASP A 7 -5.54 14.38 -19.75
CA ASP A 7 -4.42 15.32 -19.94
C ASP A 7 -3.75 15.78 -18.63
N LEU A 8 -4.43 15.63 -17.48
CA LEU A 8 -3.92 16.00 -16.15
C LEU A 8 -3.36 14.80 -15.37
N ILE A 9 -3.72 13.58 -15.80
CA ILE A 9 -3.26 12.34 -15.13
C ILE A 9 -1.75 12.23 -15.23
N HIS A 10 -1.11 11.82 -14.13
CA HIS A 10 0.34 11.73 -13.92
C HIS A 10 1.08 13.09 -13.94
N GLN A 11 0.40 14.20 -14.23
CA GLN A 11 0.92 15.55 -14.06
C GLN A 11 0.53 16.11 -12.69
N SER A 12 -0.68 16.63 -12.59
CA SER A 12 -1.23 17.21 -11.36
C SER A 12 -2.34 16.38 -10.71
N VAL A 13 -2.81 15.32 -11.38
CA VAL A 13 -3.91 14.48 -10.88
C VAL A 13 -3.56 13.00 -10.95
N GLU A 14 -3.94 12.25 -9.91
CA GLU A 14 -4.03 10.79 -9.96
C GLU A 14 -5.48 10.38 -9.70
N CYS A 15 -5.99 9.48 -10.55
CA CYS A 15 -7.35 8.96 -10.44
C CYS A 15 -7.35 7.44 -10.38
N TYR A 16 -8.21 6.90 -9.53
CA TYR A 16 -8.49 5.47 -9.50
C TYR A 16 -9.98 5.25 -9.23
N VAL A 17 -10.72 4.84 -10.25
CA VAL A 17 -12.18 4.68 -10.23
C VAL A 17 -12.84 5.99 -9.78
N ASP A 18 -13.29 6.10 -8.53
CA ASP A 18 -13.96 7.25 -7.94
C ASP A 18 -13.03 8.14 -7.10
N ASP A 19 -11.87 7.62 -6.72
CA ASP A 19 -10.90 8.34 -5.90
C ASP A 19 -9.99 9.22 -6.75
N MET A 20 -9.80 10.46 -6.33
CA MET A 20 -8.96 11.44 -7.02
C MET A 20 -8.03 12.14 -6.03
N VAL A 21 -6.77 12.32 -6.43
CA VAL A 21 -5.78 13.11 -5.70
C VAL A 21 -5.23 14.19 -6.62
N VAL A 22 -5.31 15.44 -6.21
CA VAL A 22 -4.61 16.56 -6.85
C VAL A 22 -3.29 16.76 -6.11
N LYS A 23 -2.18 16.66 -6.85
CA LYS A 23 -0.81 16.81 -6.34
C LYS A 23 -0.12 17.96 -7.05
N THR A 24 0.73 18.68 -6.34
CA THR A 24 1.48 19.81 -6.87
C THR A 24 2.92 19.73 -6.38
N LYS A 25 3.89 20.10 -7.21
CA LYS A 25 5.30 20.15 -6.82
C LYS A 25 5.57 21.32 -5.89
N ASP A 26 5.10 22.50 -6.25
CA ASP A 26 5.30 23.73 -5.51
C ASP A 26 3.98 24.22 -4.89
N ARG A 27 4.03 24.60 -3.60
CA ARG A 27 2.83 25.08 -2.88
C ARG A 27 2.11 26.26 -3.58
N LYS A 28 2.84 27.08 -4.31
CA LYS A 28 2.31 28.27 -4.99
C LYS A 28 1.33 27.90 -6.11
N ASP A 29 1.56 26.78 -6.77
CA ASP A 29 0.80 26.36 -7.95
C ASP A 29 -0.44 25.53 -7.60
N HIS A 30 -0.58 25.14 -6.32
CA HIS A 30 -1.65 24.23 -5.89
C HIS A 30 -3.06 24.81 -6.11
N GLN A 31 -3.23 26.12 -5.94
CA GLN A 31 -4.53 26.77 -6.17
C GLN A 31 -4.91 26.75 -7.65
N ASP A 32 -3.93 26.92 -8.54
CA ASP A 32 -4.17 26.93 -9.98
C ASP A 32 -4.46 25.51 -10.50
N ASP A 33 -3.72 24.50 -10.03
CA ASP A 33 -4.01 23.11 -10.32
C ASP A 33 -5.42 22.72 -9.85
N LEU A 34 -5.81 23.12 -8.64
CA LEU A 34 -7.17 22.89 -8.12
C LEU A 34 -8.23 23.59 -8.96
N ARG A 35 -7.98 24.84 -9.40
CA ARG A 35 -8.90 25.60 -10.24
C ARG A 35 -9.16 24.88 -11.55
N VAL A 36 -8.10 24.42 -12.22
CA VAL A 36 -8.19 23.67 -13.47
C VAL A 36 -9.02 22.39 -13.29
N VAL A 37 -8.76 21.64 -12.22
CA VAL A 37 -9.52 20.41 -11.90
C VAL A 37 -10.99 20.74 -11.65
N PHE A 38 -11.30 21.76 -10.82
CA PHE A 38 -12.69 22.13 -10.50
C PHE A 38 -13.45 22.65 -11.73
N GLU A 39 -12.82 23.39 -12.60
CA GLU A 39 -13.43 23.83 -13.86
C GLU A 39 -13.76 22.64 -14.76
N ARG A 40 -12.87 21.65 -14.81
CA ARG A 40 -13.09 20.41 -15.56
C ARG A 40 -14.26 19.61 -14.99
N LEU A 41 -14.31 19.41 -13.68
CA LEU A 41 -15.42 18.72 -13.00
C LEU A 41 -16.74 19.45 -13.23
N ARG A 42 -16.75 20.78 -13.13
CA ARG A 42 -17.95 21.60 -13.38
C ARG A 42 -18.45 21.49 -14.81
N ARG A 43 -17.56 21.55 -15.79
CA ARG A 43 -17.89 21.38 -17.22
C ARG A 43 -18.59 20.06 -17.50
N HIS A 44 -18.20 19.01 -16.81
CA HIS A 44 -18.77 17.67 -16.96
C HIS A 44 -19.84 17.34 -15.91
N GLN A 45 -20.31 18.33 -15.17
CA GLN A 45 -21.37 18.20 -14.15
C GLN A 45 -21.08 17.13 -13.07
N LEU A 46 -19.81 16.85 -12.80
CA LEU A 46 -19.39 15.94 -11.75
C LEU A 46 -19.49 16.61 -10.39
N LYS A 47 -20.13 15.90 -9.45
CA LYS A 47 -20.31 16.37 -8.07
C LYS A 47 -19.39 15.60 -7.14
N MET A 48 -18.64 16.32 -6.33
CA MET A 48 -17.84 15.76 -5.23
C MET A 48 -18.65 15.79 -3.93
N ASN A 49 -18.36 14.85 -3.03
CA ASN A 49 -18.88 14.90 -1.67
C ASN A 49 -17.92 15.70 -0.77
N PRO A 50 -18.25 16.95 -0.37
CA PRO A 50 -17.36 17.78 0.42
C PRO A 50 -16.95 17.16 1.76
N LEU A 51 -17.81 16.33 2.36
CA LEU A 51 -17.53 15.65 3.63
C LEU A 51 -16.44 14.56 3.53
N LYS A 52 -16.15 14.11 2.31
CA LYS A 52 -15.09 13.13 2.03
C LYS A 52 -13.84 13.78 1.43
N CYS A 53 -13.88 15.07 1.12
CA CYS A 53 -12.76 15.79 0.53
C CYS A 53 -11.88 16.41 1.61
N ALA A 54 -10.56 16.33 1.42
CA ALA A 54 -9.58 17.03 2.22
C ALA A 54 -8.76 17.95 1.30
N PHE A 55 -8.69 19.23 1.63
CA PHE A 55 -8.00 20.24 0.82
C PHE A 55 -6.80 20.80 1.57
N ALA A 56 -5.76 21.18 0.83
CA ALA A 56 -4.53 21.79 1.35
C ALA A 56 -3.86 20.98 2.48
N VAL A 57 -3.95 19.65 2.43
CA VAL A 57 -3.35 18.73 3.40
C VAL A 57 -1.96 18.32 2.96
N GLN A 58 -1.04 18.08 3.93
CA GLN A 58 0.32 17.60 3.65
C GLN A 58 0.37 16.09 3.45
N SER A 59 -0.68 15.38 3.80
CA SER A 59 -0.82 13.95 3.61
C SER A 59 -2.29 13.57 3.48
N GLY A 60 -2.56 12.52 2.72
CA GLY A 60 -3.91 11.99 2.53
C GLY A 60 -3.90 10.48 2.44
N VAL A 61 -5.08 9.87 2.64
CA VAL A 61 -5.28 8.44 2.39
C VAL A 61 -5.73 8.28 0.95
N PHE A 62 -4.96 7.53 0.17
CA PHE A 62 -5.29 7.18 -1.20
C PHE A 62 -5.11 5.67 -1.41
N LEU A 63 -6.13 5.00 -1.91
CA LEU A 63 -6.16 3.54 -2.09
C LEU A 63 -5.79 2.76 -0.82
N GLY A 64 -6.16 3.30 0.36
CA GLY A 64 -5.89 2.69 1.66
C GLY A 64 -4.44 2.77 2.14
N PHE A 65 -3.62 3.62 1.52
CA PHE A 65 -2.28 3.96 1.97
C PHE A 65 -2.19 5.45 2.31
N VAL A 66 -1.35 5.79 3.27
CA VAL A 66 -1.05 7.19 3.57
C VAL A 66 0.04 7.67 2.60
N VAL A 67 -0.31 8.66 1.78
CA VAL A 67 0.62 9.30 0.84
C VAL A 67 1.16 10.58 1.49
N ARG A 68 2.49 10.69 1.56
CA ARG A 68 3.22 11.86 2.09
C ARG A 68 4.32 12.27 1.11
N HIS A 69 4.92 13.43 1.34
CA HIS A 69 6.09 13.88 0.57
C HIS A 69 7.24 12.85 0.58
N ARG A 70 7.50 12.20 1.71
CA ARG A 70 8.57 11.19 1.85
C ARG A 70 8.26 9.84 1.21
N GLY A 71 7.03 9.61 0.78
CA GLY A 71 6.61 8.34 0.16
C GLY A 71 5.26 7.84 0.66
N ILE A 72 5.07 6.54 0.51
CA ILE A 72 3.81 5.83 0.82
C ILE A 72 4.01 5.00 2.08
N GLU A 73 3.05 5.07 3.00
CA GLU A 73 3.02 4.35 4.27
C GLU A 73 1.75 3.51 4.39
N ILE A 74 1.80 2.47 5.20
CA ILE A 74 0.60 1.69 5.54
C ILE A 74 -0.31 2.54 6.44
N GLU A 75 -1.60 2.56 6.16
CA GLU A 75 -2.57 3.20 7.04
C GLU A 75 -2.53 2.56 8.45
N PRO A 76 -2.40 3.35 9.53
CA PRO A 76 -2.26 2.83 10.91
C PRO A 76 -3.37 1.87 11.32
N LYS A 77 -4.61 2.10 10.85
CA LYS A 77 -5.74 1.20 11.14
C LYS A 77 -5.52 -0.21 10.63
N LYS A 78 -4.86 -0.38 9.48
CA LYS A 78 -4.56 -1.70 8.90
C LYS A 78 -3.48 -2.43 9.69
N ILE A 79 -2.47 -1.71 10.17
CA ILE A 79 -1.44 -2.25 11.07
C ILE A 79 -2.09 -2.73 12.37
N THR A 80 -2.90 -1.86 12.99
CA THR A 80 -3.60 -2.18 14.24
C THR A 80 -4.52 -3.39 14.09
N ALA A 81 -5.23 -3.51 12.97
CA ALA A 81 -6.10 -4.65 12.70
C ALA A 81 -5.34 -5.99 12.66
N ILE A 82 -4.11 -6.02 12.13
CA ILE A 82 -3.28 -7.24 12.12
C ILE A 82 -2.65 -7.48 13.49
N ARG A 83 -2.15 -6.43 14.14
CA ARG A 83 -1.49 -6.54 15.45
C ARG A 83 -2.42 -7.02 16.56
N ASN A 84 -3.68 -6.56 16.55
CA ASN A 84 -4.68 -6.95 17.52
C ASN A 84 -5.38 -8.28 17.20
N MET A 85 -5.08 -8.87 16.03
CA MET A 85 -5.66 -10.14 15.65
C MET A 85 -5.12 -11.27 16.55
N PRO A 86 -5.98 -12.14 17.11
CA PRO A 86 -5.53 -13.34 17.80
C PRO A 86 -4.89 -14.33 16.82
N PRO A 87 -4.12 -15.32 17.31
CA PRO A 87 -3.68 -16.41 16.47
C PRO A 87 -4.88 -17.12 15.82
N PRO A 88 -4.84 -17.40 14.50
CA PRO A 88 -5.92 -18.11 13.81
C PRO A 88 -6.21 -19.48 14.43
N GLN A 89 -7.48 -19.77 14.67
CA GLN A 89 -7.96 -21.05 15.19
C GLN A 89 -8.55 -21.96 14.10
N GLU A 90 -8.89 -21.37 12.94
CA GLU A 90 -9.45 -22.08 11.80
C GLU A 90 -8.91 -21.56 10.47
N LEU A 91 -9.11 -22.34 9.40
CA LEU A 91 -8.65 -21.99 8.05
C LEU A 91 -9.23 -20.68 7.52
N LYS A 92 -10.47 -20.33 7.89
CA LYS A 92 -11.12 -19.07 7.49
C LYS A 92 -10.40 -17.86 8.06
N GLU A 93 -9.99 -17.92 9.32
CA GLU A 93 -9.24 -16.87 9.99
C GLU A 93 -7.83 -16.73 9.39
N LEU A 94 -7.18 -17.86 9.11
CA LEU A 94 -5.89 -17.85 8.41
C LEU A 94 -5.98 -17.21 7.02
N LYS A 95 -7.02 -17.52 6.24
CA LYS A 95 -7.27 -16.87 4.94
C LYS A 95 -7.51 -15.36 5.11
N SER A 96 -8.24 -14.95 6.15
CA SER A 96 -8.44 -13.53 6.47
C SER A 96 -7.12 -12.82 6.80
N LEU A 97 -6.25 -13.44 7.60
CA LEU A 97 -4.91 -12.93 7.88
C LEU A 97 -4.10 -12.80 6.60
N GLN A 98 -4.06 -13.84 5.76
CA GLN A 98 -3.32 -13.82 4.50
C GLN A 98 -3.82 -12.73 3.54
N GLY A 99 -5.15 -12.52 3.45
CA GLY A 99 -5.71 -11.42 2.66
C GLY A 99 -5.24 -10.04 3.14
N LYS A 100 -5.20 -9.82 4.46
CA LYS A 100 -4.66 -8.58 5.04
C LYS A 100 -3.17 -8.40 4.73
N LEU A 101 -2.39 -9.48 4.85
CA LEU A 101 -0.95 -9.45 4.55
C LEU A 101 -0.67 -9.24 3.05
N ALA A 102 -1.45 -9.87 2.17
CA ALA A 102 -1.33 -9.68 0.73
C ALA A 102 -1.54 -8.22 0.31
N TYR A 103 -2.45 -7.51 0.97
CA TYR A 103 -2.70 -6.10 0.71
C TYR A 103 -1.48 -5.22 1.03
N ILE A 104 -0.76 -5.49 2.13
CA ILE A 104 0.41 -4.72 2.56
C ILE A 104 1.74 -5.40 2.21
N ARG A 105 1.73 -6.43 1.37
CA ARG A 105 2.91 -7.28 1.09
C ARG A 105 4.16 -6.50 0.68
N ARG A 106 3.98 -5.39 -0.06
CA ARG A 106 5.09 -4.56 -0.55
C ARG A 106 5.90 -3.88 0.57
N PHE A 107 5.32 -3.77 1.77
CA PHE A 107 5.95 -3.19 2.94
C PHE A 107 6.60 -4.24 3.86
N ILE A 108 6.42 -5.54 3.59
CA ILE A 108 6.94 -6.59 4.46
C ILE A 108 8.06 -7.32 3.74
N SER A 109 9.28 -7.12 4.24
CA SER A 109 10.43 -7.87 3.73
C SER A 109 10.32 -9.35 4.10
N ASN A 110 10.71 -10.21 3.17
CA ASN A 110 10.67 -11.67 3.32
C ASN A 110 9.32 -12.20 3.85
N LEU A 111 8.21 -11.66 3.32
CA LEU A 111 6.87 -12.13 3.72
C LEU A 111 6.71 -13.62 3.47
N SER A 112 7.20 -14.13 2.32
CA SER A 112 7.14 -15.54 1.96
C SER A 112 7.76 -16.44 3.04
N GLY A 113 8.96 -16.13 3.52
CA GLY A 113 9.61 -16.89 4.59
C GLY A 113 8.84 -16.85 5.91
N ARG A 114 8.23 -15.68 6.24
CA ARG A 114 7.45 -15.52 7.47
C ARG A 114 6.14 -16.31 7.47
N ILE A 115 5.49 -16.44 6.29
CA ILE A 115 4.21 -17.16 6.14
C ILE A 115 4.39 -18.61 5.69
N GLN A 116 5.60 -19.04 5.40
CA GLN A 116 5.89 -20.41 4.95
C GLN A 116 5.30 -21.49 5.89
N PRO A 117 5.37 -21.36 7.24
CA PRO A 117 4.75 -22.32 8.14
C PRO A 117 3.24 -22.47 7.95
N PHE A 118 2.54 -21.44 7.43
CA PHE A 118 1.10 -21.49 7.20
C PHE A 118 0.72 -22.34 5.97
N SER A 119 1.66 -22.60 5.07
CA SER A 119 1.41 -23.32 3.80
C SER A 119 0.88 -24.73 4.04
N LYS A 120 1.31 -25.41 5.12
CA LYS A 120 0.83 -26.75 5.49
C LYS A 120 -0.65 -26.75 5.87
N LEU A 121 -1.13 -25.66 6.51
CA LEU A 121 -2.51 -25.50 6.94
C LEU A 121 -3.47 -25.16 5.79
N MET A 122 -2.92 -24.75 4.64
CA MET A 122 -3.69 -24.38 3.45
C MET A 122 -3.94 -25.56 2.50
N LYS A 123 -3.31 -26.71 2.72
CA LYS A 123 -3.49 -27.90 1.88
C LYS A 123 -4.90 -28.47 2.05
N LYS A 124 -5.51 -28.88 0.94
CA LYS A 124 -6.85 -29.51 0.95
C LYS A 124 -6.83 -30.77 1.82
N GLY A 125 -7.76 -30.84 2.77
CA GLY A 125 -7.89 -32.01 3.67
C GLY A 125 -6.89 -32.04 4.82
N ALA A 126 -5.99 -31.10 4.95
CA ALA A 126 -5.08 -31.05 6.09
C ALA A 126 -5.84 -30.65 7.37
N PRO A 127 -5.55 -31.26 8.52
CA PRO A 127 -6.08 -30.83 9.80
C PRO A 127 -5.50 -29.42 10.14
N PHE A 128 -6.34 -28.56 10.71
CA PHE A 128 -5.88 -27.24 11.14
C PHE A 128 -5.23 -27.35 12.53
N VAL A 129 -3.91 -27.38 12.58
CA VAL A 129 -3.13 -27.44 13.83
C VAL A 129 -2.16 -26.27 13.84
N TRP A 130 -2.47 -25.26 14.66
CA TRP A 130 -1.61 -24.08 14.86
C TRP A 130 -0.45 -24.45 15.80
N ASP A 131 0.70 -24.72 15.22
CA ASP A 131 1.88 -25.15 15.98
C ASP A 131 2.83 -24.00 16.31
N LYS A 132 3.95 -24.33 16.95
CA LYS A 132 4.96 -23.37 17.40
C LYS A 132 5.60 -22.60 16.23
N GLU A 133 5.79 -23.24 15.07
CA GLU A 133 6.34 -22.58 13.88
C GLU A 133 5.39 -21.54 13.31
N CYS A 134 4.09 -21.87 13.26
CA CYS A 134 3.05 -20.94 12.87
C CYS A 134 2.99 -19.74 13.82
N GLN A 135 3.06 -19.99 15.13
CA GLN A 135 3.08 -18.91 16.13
C GLN A 135 4.30 -18.00 15.95
N GLN A 136 5.49 -18.57 15.74
CA GLN A 136 6.71 -17.79 15.52
C GLN A 136 6.63 -16.94 14.25
N GLY A 137 6.10 -17.49 13.14
CA GLY A 137 5.85 -16.75 11.92
C GLY A 137 4.90 -15.57 12.13
N PHE A 138 3.80 -15.83 12.84
CA PHE A 138 2.80 -14.81 13.18
C PHE A 138 3.38 -13.69 14.04
N ASP A 139 4.11 -14.02 15.12
CA ASP A 139 4.76 -13.07 16.01
C ASP A 139 5.86 -12.26 15.29
N SER A 140 6.59 -12.91 14.37
CA SER A 140 7.58 -12.25 13.53
C SER A 140 6.94 -11.16 12.64
N ILE A 141 5.75 -11.42 12.08
CA ILE A 141 4.99 -10.45 11.29
C ILE A 141 4.52 -9.29 12.18
N LYS A 142 3.92 -9.59 13.32
CA LYS A 142 3.46 -8.56 14.27
C LYS A 142 4.60 -7.65 14.73
N ARG A 143 5.76 -8.23 15.04
CA ARG A 143 6.96 -7.49 15.44
C ARG A 143 7.47 -6.61 14.30
N TYR A 144 7.49 -7.11 13.07
CA TYR A 144 7.89 -6.34 11.90
C TYR A 144 6.98 -5.12 11.68
N LEU A 145 5.68 -5.27 11.90
CA LEU A 145 4.69 -4.21 11.75
C LEU A 145 4.71 -3.15 12.87
N LEU A 146 5.60 -3.27 13.86
CA LEU A 146 5.84 -2.16 14.82
C LEU A 146 6.50 -0.96 14.13
N ASN A 147 7.43 -1.22 13.19
CA ASN A 147 8.16 -0.19 12.45
C ASN A 147 8.19 -0.55 10.96
N PRO A 148 7.05 -0.44 10.25
CA PRO A 148 7.02 -0.74 8.82
C PRO A 148 7.82 0.30 8.03
N PRO A 149 8.46 -0.09 6.93
CA PRO A 149 9.20 0.84 6.08
C PRO A 149 8.27 1.83 5.38
N VAL A 150 8.81 2.99 5.02
CA VAL A 150 8.20 3.92 4.08
C VAL A 150 8.71 3.57 2.68
N LEU A 151 7.83 3.46 1.71
CA LEU A 151 8.21 3.27 0.31
C LEU A 151 8.41 4.64 -0.34
N ALA A 152 9.66 5.03 -0.52
CA ALA A 152 10.02 6.28 -1.19
C ALA A 152 9.66 6.23 -2.68
N ALA A 153 9.27 7.38 -3.24
CA ALA A 153 9.07 7.50 -4.67
C ALA A 153 10.42 7.46 -5.40
N PRO A 154 10.52 6.77 -6.55
CA PRO A 154 11.73 6.78 -7.34
C PRO A 154 12.02 8.19 -7.88
N VAL A 155 13.29 8.55 -7.91
CA VAL A 155 13.76 9.84 -8.44
C VAL A 155 13.90 9.72 -9.96
N LYS A 156 13.20 10.59 -10.69
CA LYS A 156 13.25 10.62 -12.16
C LYS A 156 14.66 10.85 -12.67
N GLY A 157 15.07 10.07 -13.66
CA GLY A 157 16.38 10.19 -14.32
C GLY A 157 17.50 9.40 -13.63
N ARG A 158 17.26 8.77 -12.47
CA ARG A 158 18.21 7.87 -11.83
C ARG A 158 17.96 6.41 -12.22
N PRO A 159 19.01 5.59 -12.40
CA PRO A 159 18.85 4.16 -12.66
C PRO A 159 18.09 3.45 -11.54
N LEU A 160 17.21 2.54 -11.93
CA LEU A 160 16.55 1.62 -11.02
C LEU A 160 17.38 0.34 -10.95
N ILE A 161 17.58 -0.19 -9.74
CA ILE A 161 18.27 -1.44 -9.49
C ILE A 161 17.24 -2.48 -9.07
N LEU A 162 17.20 -3.59 -9.80
CA LEU A 162 16.35 -4.73 -9.48
C LEU A 162 17.19 -5.86 -8.89
N TYR A 163 16.97 -6.16 -7.62
CA TYR A 163 17.51 -7.36 -6.99
C TYR A 163 16.51 -8.50 -7.12
N ILE A 164 16.94 -9.64 -7.62
CA ILE A 164 16.11 -10.84 -7.75
C ILE A 164 16.77 -11.96 -6.94
N ALA A 165 15.97 -12.61 -6.10
CA ALA A 165 16.37 -13.81 -5.37
C ALA A 165 15.36 -14.93 -5.65
N ALA A 166 15.82 -16.06 -6.15
CA ALA A 166 15.03 -17.24 -6.42
C ALA A 166 15.44 -18.38 -5.50
N GLN A 167 14.46 -19.05 -4.91
CA GLN A 167 14.59 -20.28 -4.12
C GLN A 167 13.63 -21.31 -4.68
N GLN A 168 13.74 -22.59 -4.27
CA GLN A 168 12.87 -23.66 -4.76
C GLN A 168 11.38 -23.37 -4.56
N SER A 169 11.00 -22.68 -3.49
CA SER A 169 9.61 -22.45 -3.10
C SER A 169 9.18 -20.98 -3.13
N SER A 170 10.07 -20.05 -3.47
CA SER A 170 9.77 -18.63 -3.45
C SER A 170 10.63 -17.82 -4.41
N LEU A 171 10.04 -16.75 -4.91
CA LEU A 171 10.73 -15.72 -5.70
C LEU A 171 10.57 -14.39 -4.98
N GLY A 172 11.66 -13.68 -4.78
CA GLY A 172 11.69 -12.32 -4.23
C GLY A 172 12.27 -11.33 -5.25
N ALA A 173 11.73 -10.13 -5.26
CA ALA A 173 12.27 -9.02 -6.03
C ALA A 173 12.23 -7.74 -5.18
N LEU A 174 13.30 -6.95 -5.26
CA LEU A 174 13.41 -5.66 -4.60
C LEU A 174 13.85 -4.61 -5.62
N PHE A 175 13.08 -3.54 -5.71
CA PHE A 175 13.37 -2.38 -6.53
C PHE A 175 13.97 -1.28 -5.67
N THR A 176 15.13 -0.77 -6.05
CA THR A 176 15.85 0.28 -5.30
C THR A 176 16.46 1.32 -6.22
N GLN A 177 16.90 2.42 -5.63
CA GLN A 177 17.81 3.40 -6.24
C GLN A 177 18.92 3.72 -5.24
N HIS A 178 20.10 4.07 -5.74
CA HIS A 178 21.13 4.65 -4.88
C HIS A 178 20.69 6.03 -4.39
N ASN A 179 20.80 6.25 -3.07
CA ASN A 179 20.79 7.58 -2.51
C ASN A 179 22.23 8.08 -2.56
N ASP A 180 22.49 9.11 -3.35
CA ASP A 180 23.72 9.88 -3.20
C ASP A 180 23.56 10.68 -1.91
N VAL A 181 24.16 10.19 -0.83
CA VAL A 181 24.34 10.92 0.42
C VAL A 181 25.72 11.55 0.38
#